data_c68686f9bcb3f7c5192e04f51ffd296e
#
_entry.id   c68686f9bcb3f7c5192e04f51ffd296e
#
_cell.length_a   1.000
_cell.length_b   1.000
_cell.length_c   1.000
_cell.angle_alpha   90.00
_cell.angle_beta   90.00
_cell.angle_gamma   90.00
#
_symmetry.space_group_name_H-M   'P 1'
#
loop_
_entity.id
_entity.type
_entity.pdbx_description
1 polymer ?
#
loop_
_entity_poly.entity_id
_entity_poly.type
_entity_poly.pdbx_seq_one_letter_code
_entity_poly.pdbx_strand_id
1 'polypeptide(L)'
;MKIKVITTFLLFCLIAGICYYISLPDYHVRNSMSFSNQGTRDTELTVIVYKYWGIDETIRKIETAHNKINGTPTTLEINLYYSAWLIRYGEKPFKTVVFEYD
;
A
#
# COMPACT_ATOMS: atom_id res chain seq x y z
N MET A 1 24.41 24.24 28.47
CA MET A 1 24.37 22.80 28.62
C MET A 1 23.01 22.18 28.33
N LYS A 2 21.92 22.72 28.90
CA LYS A 2 20.58 22.16 28.67
C LYS A 2 20.15 22.23 27.22
N ILE A 3 20.49 23.31 26.51
CA ILE A 3 20.14 23.47 25.08
C ILE A 3 20.82 22.41 24.21
N LYS A 4 22.11 22.10 24.49
CA LYS A 4 22.82 21.08 23.73
C LYS A 4 22.23 19.68 23.90
N VAL A 5 21.82 19.36 25.13
CA VAL A 5 21.20 18.07 25.43
C VAL A 5 19.85 17.93 24.71
N ILE A 6 19.04 18.99 24.75
CA ILE A 6 17.72 19.01 24.06
C ILE A 6 17.91 18.91 22.56
N THR A 7 18.86 19.64 21.98
CA THR A 7 19.14 19.60 20.54
C THR A 7 19.60 18.20 20.10
N THR A 8 20.50 17.58 20.88
CA THR A 8 20.97 16.22 20.60
C THR A 8 19.83 15.21 20.67
N PHE A 9 18.97 15.33 21.67
CA PHE A 9 17.81 14.47 21.84
C PHE A 9 16.83 14.60 20.67
N LEU A 10 16.51 15.83 20.26
CA LEU A 10 15.63 16.08 19.12
C LEU A 10 16.21 15.53 17.82
N LEU A 11 17.50 15.69 17.62
CA LEU A 11 18.17 15.16 16.44
C LEU A 11 18.11 13.62 16.42
N PHE A 12 18.34 13.00 17.55
CA PHE A 12 18.25 11.54 17.68
C PHE A 12 16.83 11.05 17.37
N CYS A 13 15.80 11.71 17.89
CA CYS A 13 14.41 11.37 17.62
C CYS A 13 14.08 11.52 16.14
N LEU A 14 14.58 12.56 15.48
CA LEU A 14 14.37 12.80 14.06
C LEU A 14 14.99 11.67 13.22
N ILE A 15 16.23 11.31 13.53
CA ILE A 15 16.92 10.23 12.83
C ILE A 15 16.19 8.90 13.03
N ALA A 16 15.77 8.61 14.26
CA ALA A 16 15.02 7.39 14.56
C ALA A 16 13.70 7.33 13.80
N GLY A 17 12.99 8.45 13.72
CA GLY A 17 11.74 8.55 12.96
C GLY A 17 11.94 8.32 11.47
N ILE A 18 12.98 8.92 10.90
CA ILE A 18 13.32 8.74 9.49
C ILE A 18 13.68 7.29 9.21
N CYS A 19 14.51 6.68 10.06
CA CYS A 19 14.89 5.27 9.92
C CYS A 19 13.66 4.35 10.00
N TYR A 20 12.76 4.61 10.92
CA TYR A 20 11.53 3.85 11.04
C TYR A 20 10.70 3.95 9.77
N TYR A 21 10.51 5.16 9.24
CA TYR A 21 9.73 5.37 8.02
C TYR A 21 10.35 4.65 6.81
N ILE A 22 11.67 4.74 6.66
CA ILE A 22 12.38 4.08 5.56
C ILE A 22 12.30 2.56 5.68
N SER A 23 12.27 2.03 6.91
CA SER A 23 12.20 0.58 7.14
C SER A 23 10.81 -0.01 6.92
N LEU A 24 9.75 0.82 6.81
CA LEU A 24 8.41 0.32 6.54
C LEU A 24 8.36 -0.32 5.15
N PRO A 25 7.52 -1.37 4.97
CA PRO A 25 7.32 -1.93 3.64
C PRO A 25 6.68 -0.90 2.72
N ASP A 26 6.77 -1.12 1.41
CA ASP A 26 6.17 -0.20 0.44
C ASP A 26 4.64 -0.21 0.54
N TYR A 27 4.06 -1.38 0.83
CA TYR A 27 2.61 -1.52 0.90
C TYR A 27 2.21 -2.69 1.80
N HIS A 28 0.92 -2.72 2.16
CA HIS A 28 0.31 -3.83 2.88
C HIS A 28 -1.07 -4.11 2.29
N VAL A 29 -1.31 -5.34 1.84
CA VAL A 29 -2.63 -5.74 1.34
C VAL A 29 -3.52 -6.02 2.55
N ARG A 30 -4.51 -5.17 2.74
CA ARG A 30 -5.41 -5.29 3.89
C ARG A 30 -6.55 -6.27 3.62
N ASN A 31 -7.04 -6.30 2.39
CA ASN A 31 -8.16 -7.15 2.03
C ASN A 31 -8.07 -7.54 0.55
N SER A 32 -8.58 -8.72 0.25
CA SER A 32 -8.63 -9.23 -1.11
C SER A 32 -9.97 -9.96 -1.28
N MET A 33 -10.71 -9.56 -2.31
CA MET A 33 -11.97 -10.21 -2.66
C MET A 33 -11.94 -10.64 -4.11
N SER A 34 -12.37 -11.87 -4.37
CA SER A 34 -12.46 -12.41 -5.74
C SER A 34 -13.89 -12.85 -6.02
N PHE A 35 -14.39 -12.46 -7.18
CA PHE A 35 -15.72 -12.83 -7.64
C PHE A 35 -15.57 -13.66 -8.91
N SER A 36 -16.01 -14.91 -8.86
CA SER A 36 -15.96 -15.82 -10.02
C SER A 36 -17.35 -15.97 -10.62
N ASN A 37 -17.44 -15.84 -11.93
CA ASN A 37 -18.71 -16.01 -12.65
C ASN A 37 -18.45 -16.48 -14.08
N GLN A 38 -18.97 -17.67 -14.44
CA GLN A 38 -18.96 -18.22 -15.79
C GLN A 38 -17.62 -18.07 -16.53
N GLY A 39 -16.53 -18.48 -15.89
CA GLY A 39 -15.20 -18.46 -16.52
C GLY A 39 -14.44 -17.15 -16.34
N THR A 40 -15.02 -16.18 -15.66
CA THR A 40 -14.32 -14.94 -15.32
C THR A 40 -14.02 -14.89 -13.83
N ARG A 41 -12.95 -14.18 -13.48
CA ARG A 41 -12.60 -13.95 -12.09
C ARG A 41 -12.17 -12.49 -11.91
N ASP A 42 -13.00 -11.73 -11.25
CA ASP A 42 -12.72 -10.34 -10.93
C ASP A 42 -12.19 -10.26 -9.51
N THR A 43 -11.01 -9.69 -9.34
CA THR A 43 -10.37 -9.58 -8.04
C THR A 43 -10.22 -8.10 -7.67
N GLU A 44 -10.53 -7.79 -6.42
CA GLU A 44 -10.43 -6.45 -5.86
C GLU A 44 -9.51 -6.48 -4.66
N LEU A 45 -8.47 -5.64 -4.66
CA LEU A 45 -7.52 -5.51 -3.56
C LEU A 45 -7.67 -4.18 -2.89
N THR A 46 -7.67 -4.19 -1.55
CA THR A 46 -7.60 -2.99 -0.73
C THR A 46 -6.21 -2.94 -0.11
N VAL A 47 -5.44 -1.91 -0.48
CA VAL A 47 -4.01 -1.82 -0.15
C VAL A 47 -3.70 -0.52 0.56
N ILE A 48 -2.90 -0.62 1.63
CA ILE A 48 -2.34 0.55 2.32
C ILE A 48 -0.93 0.77 1.79
N VAL A 49 -0.65 1.99 1.34
CA VAL A 49 0.66 2.39 0.82
C VAL A 49 1.35 3.25 1.86
N TYR A 50 2.55 2.84 2.27
CA TYR A 50 3.29 3.55 3.32
C TYR A 50 4.23 4.62 2.78
N LYS A 51 4.55 4.58 1.49
CA LYS A 51 5.46 5.53 0.86
C LYS A 51 4.68 6.46 -0.07
N TYR A 52 5.04 7.74 -0.07
CA TYR A 52 4.38 8.74 -0.92
C TYR A 52 5.00 8.84 -2.31
N TRP A 53 6.11 8.13 -2.56
CA TRP A 53 6.80 8.15 -3.85
C TRP A 53 6.81 6.75 -4.46
N GLY A 54 7.07 6.68 -5.76
CA GLY A 54 7.18 5.40 -6.45
C GLY A 54 5.88 4.62 -6.49
N ILE A 55 4.74 5.31 -6.54
CA ILE A 55 3.41 4.68 -6.51
C ILE A 55 3.23 3.73 -7.68
N ASP A 56 3.67 4.10 -8.88
CA ASP A 56 3.54 3.24 -10.06
C ASP A 56 4.34 1.95 -9.93
N GLU A 57 5.55 2.04 -9.38
CA GLU A 57 6.35 0.85 -9.09
C GLU A 57 5.69 -0.03 -8.03
N THR A 58 5.13 0.59 -6.99
CA THR A 58 4.42 -0.12 -5.94
C THR A 58 3.23 -0.88 -6.52
N ILE A 59 2.46 -0.26 -7.41
CA ILE A 59 1.33 -0.89 -8.08
C ILE A 59 1.80 -2.11 -8.88
N ARG A 60 2.90 -2.01 -9.61
CA ARG A 60 3.46 -3.14 -10.36
C ARG A 60 3.89 -4.28 -9.45
N LYS A 61 4.49 -3.96 -8.31
CA LYS A 61 4.87 -4.97 -7.31
C LYS A 61 3.65 -5.70 -6.77
N ILE A 62 2.57 -4.97 -6.49
CA ILE A 62 1.31 -5.55 -6.01
C ILE A 62 0.74 -6.48 -7.06
N GLU A 63 0.64 -6.03 -8.30
CA GLU A 63 0.14 -6.82 -9.42
C GLU A 63 0.95 -8.09 -9.61
N THR A 64 2.26 -7.97 -9.68
CA THR A 64 3.16 -9.11 -9.90
C THR A 64 3.06 -10.12 -8.76
N ALA A 65 3.07 -9.65 -7.51
CA ALA A 65 2.98 -10.52 -6.34
C ALA A 65 1.63 -11.25 -6.29
N HIS A 66 0.55 -10.55 -6.55
CA HIS A 66 -0.79 -11.15 -6.56
C HIS A 66 -0.89 -12.25 -7.62
N ASN A 67 -0.50 -11.94 -8.85
CA ASN A 67 -0.63 -12.87 -9.96
C ASN A 67 0.27 -14.10 -9.81
N LYS A 68 1.42 -13.92 -9.17
CA LYS A 68 2.34 -15.03 -8.89
C LYS A 68 1.77 -15.99 -7.86
N ILE A 69 1.11 -15.49 -6.84
CA ILE A 69 0.59 -16.29 -5.72
C ILE A 69 -0.78 -16.88 -6.06
N ASN A 70 -1.66 -16.08 -6.64
CA ASN A 70 -3.07 -16.43 -6.82
C ASN A 70 -3.45 -16.74 -8.27
N GLY A 71 -2.53 -16.57 -9.22
CA GLY A 71 -2.82 -16.66 -10.64
C GLY A 71 -3.41 -15.38 -11.19
N THR A 72 -3.33 -15.21 -12.51
CA THR A 72 -3.83 -14.00 -13.17
C THR A 72 -5.36 -14.02 -13.28
N PRO A 73 -6.06 -13.05 -12.69
CA PRO A 73 -7.52 -12.97 -12.81
C PRO A 73 -7.93 -12.42 -14.18
N THR A 74 -9.22 -12.36 -14.46
CA THR A 74 -9.74 -11.67 -15.65
C THR A 74 -9.56 -10.16 -15.48
N THR A 75 -9.90 -9.63 -14.30
CA THR A 75 -9.76 -8.22 -13.96
C THR A 75 -9.18 -8.10 -12.57
N LEU A 76 -8.21 -7.21 -12.40
CA LEU A 76 -7.62 -6.91 -11.10
C LEU A 76 -7.80 -5.43 -10.80
N GLU A 77 -8.57 -5.12 -9.76
CA GLU A 77 -8.77 -3.75 -9.28
C GLU A 77 -7.97 -3.55 -8.00
N ILE A 78 -7.16 -2.50 -7.96
CA ILE A 78 -6.33 -2.16 -6.81
C ILE A 78 -6.76 -0.80 -6.28
N ASN A 79 -7.29 -0.76 -5.07
CA ASN A 79 -7.68 0.46 -4.38
C ASN A 79 -6.62 0.83 -3.36
N LEU A 80 -6.03 2.01 -3.51
CA LEU A 80 -4.90 2.45 -2.71
C LEU A 80 -5.30 3.49 -1.67
N TYR A 81 -4.87 3.28 -0.44
CA TYR A 81 -5.10 4.17 0.70
C TYR A 81 -3.79 4.46 1.40
N TYR A 82 -3.67 5.64 2.02
CA TYR A 82 -2.47 5.98 2.80
C TYR A 82 -2.54 5.48 4.25
N SER A 83 -3.72 5.15 4.74
CA SER A 83 -3.86 4.71 6.13
C SER A 83 -5.09 3.84 6.34
N ALA A 84 -5.02 2.96 7.34
CA ALA A 84 -6.16 2.12 7.72
C ALA A 84 -7.34 2.95 8.25
N TRP A 85 -7.07 4.13 8.80
CA TRP A 85 -8.11 5.03 9.27
C TRP A 85 -9.06 5.46 8.16
N LEU A 86 -8.51 5.75 6.98
CA LEU A 86 -9.30 6.17 5.82
C LEU A 86 -10.27 5.06 5.39
N ILE A 87 -9.80 3.81 5.42
CA ILE A 87 -10.64 2.67 5.10
C ILE A 87 -11.76 2.50 6.14
N ARG A 88 -11.40 2.63 7.42
CA ARG A 88 -12.32 2.45 8.54
C ARG A 88 -13.47 3.45 8.53
N TYR A 89 -13.20 4.69 8.12
CA TYR A 89 -14.21 5.74 8.05
C TYR A 89 -14.92 5.82 6.71
N GLY A 90 -14.69 4.86 5.82
CA GLY A 90 -15.39 4.80 4.54
C GLY A 90 -14.92 5.83 3.53
N GLU A 91 -13.74 6.39 3.70
CA GLU A 91 -13.17 7.32 2.74
C GLU A 91 -12.83 6.61 1.43
N LYS A 92 -12.84 7.37 0.34
CA LYS A 92 -12.50 6.81 -0.96
C LYS A 92 -10.98 6.62 -1.08
N PRO A 93 -10.52 5.62 -1.86
CA PRO A 93 -9.09 5.48 -2.12
C PRO A 93 -8.56 6.71 -2.84
N PHE A 94 -7.27 7.03 -2.61
CA PHE A 94 -6.66 8.15 -3.32
C PHE A 94 -6.35 7.79 -4.78
N LYS A 95 -6.28 6.50 -5.10
CA LYS A 95 -6.05 6.02 -6.45
C LYS A 95 -6.65 4.63 -6.62
N THR A 96 -7.31 4.40 -7.73
CA THR A 96 -7.82 3.09 -8.12
C THR A 96 -7.24 2.74 -9.49
N VAL A 97 -6.67 1.54 -9.61
CA VAL A 97 -6.10 1.05 -10.85
C VAL A 97 -6.79 -0.26 -11.22
N VAL A 98 -7.17 -0.40 -12.47
CA VAL A 98 -7.82 -1.61 -12.98
C VAL A 98 -6.97 -2.19 -14.10
N PHE A 99 -6.59 -3.47 -13.96
CA PHE A 99 -5.88 -4.23 -14.99
C PHE A 99 -6.85 -5.24 -15.61
N GLU A 100 -6.90 -5.25 -16.91
CA GLU A 100 -7.70 -6.23 -17.67
C GLU A 100 -6.75 -7.17 -18.41
N TYR A 101 -6.98 -8.49 -18.27
CA TYR A 101 -6.05 -9.52 -18.76
C TYR A 101 -6.66 -10.41 -19.86
N ASP A 102 -7.58 -9.94 -20.59
CA ASP A 102 -8.22 -10.72 -21.66
C ASP A 102 -7.25 -11.10 -22.78
#